data_aca1b81118e456211241d935a92bd506
#
_entry.id   aca1b81118e456211241d935a92bd506
#
_cell.length_a   1.000
_cell.length_b   1.000
_cell.length_c   1.000
_cell.angle_alpha   90.00
_cell.angle_beta   90.00
_cell.angle_gamma   90.00
#
_symmetry.space_group_name_H-M   'P 1'
#
loop_
_entity.id
_entity.type
_entity.pdbx_description
1 polymer ?
#
loop_
_entity_poly.entity_id
_entity_poly.type
_entity_poly.pdbx_seq_one_letter_code
_entity_poly.pdbx_strand_id
1 'polypeptide(L)'
;PFRESFMHRTELLRGLSREALHSVIRSITLPTDTTLLLRELSLPTAIVTGAYQPFVEDICERVGLSAFVGSAVRYTADGDFDGLDPAAIIDAEGKRAFLEEWTAGALASTLYTGDGANDLDALAAVGHALFYTAQHGGLRGLVHQILSADLPPLFPTTR
;
A
#
# COMPACT_ATOMS: atom_id res chain seq x y z
N PRO A 1 -7.96 17.11 -6.54
CA PRO A 1 -7.40 16.51 -5.34
C PRO A 1 -7.72 15.01 -5.26
N PHE A 2 -6.83 14.18 -4.70
CA PHE A 2 -6.99 12.72 -4.64
C PHE A 2 -8.32 12.30 -3.99
N ARG A 3 -8.58 12.79 -2.79
CA ARG A 3 -9.75 12.46 -1.97
C ARG A 3 -11.08 12.67 -2.72
N GLU A 4 -11.25 13.83 -3.34
CA GLU A 4 -12.46 14.17 -4.08
C GLU A 4 -12.69 13.26 -5.29
N SER A 5 -11.64 13.07 -6.11
CA SER A 5 -11.67 12.17 -7.27
C SER A 5 -11.93 10.72 -6.85
N PHE A 6 -11.35 10.28 -5.72
CA PHE A 6 -11.56 8.93 -5.23
C PHE A 6 -12.99 8.73 -4.73
N MET A 7 -13.54 9.67 -3.97
CA MET A 7 -14.94 9.62 -3.54
C MET A 7 -15.90 9.59 -4.72
N HIS A 8 -15.69 10.45 -5.72
CA HIS A 8 -16.55 10.47 -6.91
C HIS A 8 -16.57 9.14 -7.66
N ARG A 9 -15.41 8.52 -7.86
CA ARG A 9 -15.32 7.20 -8.51
C ARG A 9 -15.97 6.09 -7.68
N THR A 10 -15.89 6.21 -6.37
CA THR A 10 -16.47 5.24 -5.43
C THR A 10 -18.00 5.25 -5.47
N GLU A 11 -18.63 6.39 -5.72
CA GLU A 11 -20.09 6.48 -5.87
C GLU A 11 -20.62 5.59 -7.00
N LEU A 12 -19.82 5.33 -8.05
CA LEU A 12 -20.21 4.45 -9.15
C LEU A 12 -20.33 2.96 -8.73
N LEU A 13 -19.79 2.60 -7.58
CA LEU A 13 -19.83 1.23 -7.04
C LEU A 13 -20.95 1.03 -6.01
N ARG A 14 -21.69 2.09 -5.67
CA ARG A 14 -22.75 2.03 -4.66
C ARG A 14 -23.82 1.02 -5.07
N GLY A 15 -24.24 0.19 -4.12
CA GLY A 15 -25.20 -0.89 -4.35
C GLY A 15 -24.58 -2.19 -4.90
N LEU A 16 -23.26 -2.24 -5.10
CA LEU A 16 -22.59 -3.50 -5.44
C LEU A 16 -22.60 -4.41 -4.21
N SER A 17 -23.02 -5.67 -4.35
CA SER A 17 -23.00 -6.59 -3.22
C SER A 17 -21.57 -6.87 -2.74
N ARG A 18 -21.44 -7.17 -1.45
CA ARG A 18 -20.15 -7.52 -0.86
C ARG A 18 -19.50 -8.69 -1.59
N GLU A 19 -20.28 -9.70 -1.94
CA GLU A 19 -19.81 -10.89 -2.65
C GLU A 19 -19.26 -10.53 -4.04
N ALA A 20 -19.97 -9.66 -4.78
CA ALA A 20 -19.51 -9.19 -6.08
C ALA A 20 -18.21 -8.41 -5.97
N LEU A 21 -18.09 -7.49 -4.99
CA LEU A 21 -16.86 -6.76 -4.72
C LEU A 21 -15.69 -7.71 -4.40
N HIS A 22 -15.88 -8.66 -3.49
CA HIS A 22 -14.86 -9.64 -3.14
C HIS A 22 -14.51 -10.59 -4.29
N SER A 23 -15.49 -10.94 -5.14
CA SER A 23 -15.23 -11.74 -6.33
C SER A 23 -14.29 -11.03 -7.30
N VAL A 24 -14.52 -9.74 -7.55
CA VAL A 24 -13.64 -8.92 -8.39
C VAL A 24 -12.24 -8.81 -7.77
N ILE A 25 -12.13 -8.52 -6.47
CA ILE A 25 -10.85 -8.42 -5.75
C ILE A 25 -10.05 -9.72 -5.90
N ARG A 26 -10.66 -10.87 -5.64
CA ARG A 26 -10.00 -12.18 -5.76
C ARG A 26 -9.60 -12.55 -7.18
N SER A 27 -10.26 -12.00 -8.19
CA SER A 27 -9.91 -12.23 -9.60
C SER A 27 -8.62 -11.50 -10.04
N ILE A 28 -8.14 -10.54 -9.24
CA ILE A 28 -6.94 -9.78 -9.56
C ILE A 28 -5.71 -10.69 -9.43
N THR A 29 -4.97 -10.81 -10.54
CA THR A 29 -3.73 -11.56 -10.56
C THR A 29 -2.60 -10.73 -9.97
N LEU A 30 -1.93 -11.26 -8.94
CA LEU A 30 -0.74 -10.64 -8.39
C LEU A 30 0.49 -11.05 -9.21
N PRO A 31 1.45 -10.14 -9.47
CA PRO A 31 2.71 -10.51 -10.12
C PRO A 31 3.45 -11.57 -9.31
N THR A 32 3.92 -12.62 -9.98
CA THR A 32 4.56 -13.77 -9.32
C THR A 32 5.83 -13.38 -8.58
N ASP A 33 6.67 -12.55 -9.19
CA ASP A 33 7.92 -12.06 -8.60
C ASP A 33 7.69 -11.20 -7.36
N THR A 34 6.69 -10.33 -7.39
CA THR A 34 6.25 -9.53 -6.23
C THR A 34 5.79 -10.43 -5.08
N THR A 35 4.95 -11.42 -5.41
CA THR A 35 4.40 -12.35 -4.41
C THR A 35 5.52 -13.18 -3.76
N LEU A 36 6.47 -13.68 -4.55
CA LEU A 36 7.61 -14.43 -4.03
C LEU A 36 8.50 -13.54 -3.15
N LEU A 37 8.82 -12.33 -3.61
CA LEU A 37 9.63 -11.41 -2.83
C LEU A 37 8.99 -11.13 -1.47
N LEU A 38 7.70 -10.74 -1.43
CA LEU A 38 7.02 -10.39 -0.19
C LEU A 38 6.94 -11.56 0.80
N ARG A 39 6.83 -12.80 0.30
CA ARG A 39 6.82 -14.01 1.13
C ARG A 39 8.20 -14.37 1.68
N GLU A 40 9.26 -14.04 0.96
CA GLU A 40 10.64 -14.38 1.34
C GLU A 40 11.32 -13.28 2.16
N LEU A 41 10.75 -12.07 2.20
CA LEU A 41 11.26 -10.99 3.03
C LEU A 41 11.15 -11.38 4.51
N SER A 42 12.31 -11.45 5.17
CA SER A 42 12.42 -11.66 6.62
C SER A 42 12.36 -10.35 7.43
N LEU A 43 12.05 -9.25 6.76
CA LEU A 43 11.94 -7.91 7.37
C LEU A 43 10.48 -7.60 7.72
N PRO A 44 10.22 -6.83 8.79
CA PRO A 44 8.90 -6.26 9.01
C PRO A 44 8.44 -5.50 7.76
N THR A 45 7.30 -5.91 7.20
CA THR A 45 6.79 -5.39 5.94
C THR A 45 5.33 -5.03 6.09
N ALA A 46 4.94 -3.87 5.55
CA ALA A 46 3.56 -3.40 5.55
C ALA A 46 3.15 -2.89 4.16
N ILE A 47 1.86 -2.97 3.86
CA ILE A 47 1.26 -2.32 2.70
C ILE A 47 0.40 -1.15 3.16
N VAL A 48 0.68 0.05 2.66
CA VAL A 48 -0.12 1.25 2.89
C VAL A 48 -0.65 1.78 1.57
N THR A 49 -1.97 1.90 1.44
CA THR A 49 -2.59 2.25 0.17
C THR A 49 -3.82 3.15 0.34
N GLY A 50 -4.04 4.04 -0.62
CA GLY A 50 -5.30 4.77 -0.75
C GLY A 50 -6.45 3.92 -1.31
N ALA A 51 -6.22 2.69 -1.76
CA ALA A 51 -7.26 1.78 -2.24
C ALA A 51 -8.21 1.32 -1.11
N TYR A 52 -9.27 0.60 -1.47
CA TYR A 52 -10.24 0.10 -0.50
C TYR A 52 -9.62 -0.92 0.47
N GLN A 53 -9.96 -0.83 1.75
CA GLN A 53 -9.51 -1.74 2.81
C GLN A 53 -9.67 -3.22 2.42
N PRO A 54 -10.82 -3.70 1.92
CA PRO A 54 -10.98 -5.11 1.53
C PRO A 54 -10.03 -5.56 0.42
N PHE A 55 -9.57 -4.63 -0.41
CA PHE A 55 -8.59 -4.92 -1.48
C PHE A 55 -7.20 -5.20 -0.91
N VAL A 56 -6.69 -4.34 -0.04
CA VAL A 56 -5.37 -4.54 0.56
C VAL A 56 -5.37 -5.73 1.52
N GLU A 57 -6.47 -6.00 2.20
CA GLU A 57 -6.66 -7.14 3.08
C GLU A 57 -6.51 -8.47 2.33
N ASP A 58 -7.22 -8.64 1.19
CA ASP A 58 -7.07 -9.82 0.32
C ASP A 58 -5.63 -9.99 -0.20
N ILE A 59 -4.99 -8.90 -0.64
CA ILE A 59 -3.60 -8.95 -1.08
C ILE A 59 -2.69 -9.42 0.04
N CYS A 60 -2.79 -8.83 1.23
CA CYS A 60 -1.97 -9.18 2.37
C CYS A 60 -2.16 -10.64 2.81
N GLU A 61 -3.41 -11.13 2.84
CA GLU A 61 -3.71 -12.54 3.09
C GLU A 61 -2.98 -13.45 2.08
N ARG A 62 -3.07 -13.13 0.79
CA ARG A 62 -2.46 -13.92 -0.28
C ARG A 62 -0.94 -13.92 -0.27
N VAL A 63 -0.29 -12.87 0.23
CA VAL A 63 1.18 -12.77 0.32
C VAL A 63 1.72 -13.05 1.72
N GLY A 64 0.86 -13.27 2.72
CA GLY A 64 1.25 -13.62 4.08
C GLY A 64 1.69 -12.42 4.93
N LEU A 65 1.20 -11.21 4.65
CA LEU A 65 1.46 -10.01 5.45
C LEU A 65 0.31 -9.75 6.42
N SER A 66 0.65 -9.26 7.62
CA SER A 66 -0.33 -8.90 8.66
C SER A 66 -0.44 -7.40 8.92
N ALA A 67 0.52 -6.60 8.42
CA ALA A 67 0.52 -5.16 8.60
C ALA A 67 0.08 -4.46 7.31
N PHE A 68 -1.04 -3.77 7.37
CA PHE A 68 -1.58 -3.03 6.22
C PHE A 68 -2.58 -1.97 6.64
N VAL A 69 -2.81 -0.99 5.77
CA VAL A 69 -3.91 -0.04 5.86
C VAL A 69 -4.42 0.33 4.47
N GLY A 70 -5.73 0.43 4.34
CA GLY A 70 -6.45 0.93 3.18
C GLY A 70 -7.59 1.85 3.59
N SER A 71 -8.21 2.52 2.63
CA SER A 71 -9.36 3.38 2.89
C SER A 71 -10.59 2.55 3.28
N ALA A 72 -11.18 2.86 4.43
CA ALA A 72 -12.32 2.10 4.95
C ALA A 72 -13.56 2.28 4.06
N VAL A 73 -14.28 1.20 3.87
CA VAL A 73 -15.55 1.15 3.13
C VAL A 73 -16.71 0.96 4.08
N ARG A 74 -17.88 1.46 3.69
CA ARG A 74 -19.15 1.26 4.38
C ARG A 74 -20.02 0.31 3.60
N TYR A 75 -20.86 -0.42 4.33
CA TYR A 75 -21.88 -1.29 3.78
C TYR A 75 -23.23 -0.93 4.36
N THR A 76 -24.30 -1.15 3.58
CA THR A 76 -25.67 -1.07 4.06
C THR A 76 -25.99 -2.22 5.03
N ALA A 77 -27.15 -2.19 5.67
CA ALA A 77 -27.63 -3.29 6.51
C ALA A 77 -27.77 -4.61 5.74
N ASP A 78 -28.07 -4.54 4.44
CA ASP A 78 -28.22 -5.68 3.54
C ASP A 78 -26.86 -6.19 3.00
N GLY A 79 -25.75 -5.50 3.32
CA GLY A 79 -24.40 -5.89 2.94
C GLY A 79 -23.92 -5.31 1.62
N ASP A 80 -24.68 -4.40 0.99
CA ASP A 80 -24.27 -3.74 -0.23
C ASP A 80 -23.29 -2.60 0.05
N PHE A 81 -22.35 -2.39 -0.88
CA PHE A 81 -21.37 -1.33 -0.80
C PHE A 81 -22.05 0.04 -0.76
N ASP A 82 -21.78 0.82 0.29
CA ASP A 82 -22.34 2.15 0.54
C ASP A 82 -21.31 3.29 0.47
N GLY A 83 -20.19 3.04 -0.19
CA GLY A 83 -19.15 4.04 -0.39
C GLY A 83 -18.02 3.99 0.62
N LEU A 84 -17.20 5.05 0.64
CA LEU A 84 -16.10 5.22 1.60
C LEU A 84 -16.58 5.83 2.91
N ASP A 85 -15.86 5.52 3.97
CA ASP A 85 -15.88 6.35 5.17
C ASP A 85 -15.00 7.60 4.93
N PRO A 86 -15.58 8.81 4.87
CA PRO A 86 -14.80 10.01 4.60
C PRO A 86 -13.73 10.31 5.66
N ALA A 87 -13.92 9.84 6.89
CA ALA A 87 -12.96 10.03 7.98
C ALA A 87 -11.77 9.07 7.92
N ALA A 88 -11.91 7.99 7.15
CA ALA A 88 -10.90 6.91 7.08
C ALA A 88 -10.36 6.69 5.64
N ILE A 89 -10.30 7.75 4.86
CA ILE A 89 -9.64 7.75 3.55
C ILE A 89 -8.14 7.91 3.78
N ILE A 90 -7.35 6.98 3.24
CA ILE A 90 -5.88 7.01 3.30
C ILE A 90 -5.35 7.84 2.13
N ASP A 91 -5.05 9.08 2.39
CA ASP A 91 -4.37 10.02 1.50
C ASP A 91 -2.87 10.16 1.86
N ALA A 92 -2.19 11.17 1.34
CA ALA A 92 -0.76 11.37 1.60
C ALA A 92 -0.44 11.53 3.09
N GLU A 93 -1.24 12.31 3.81
CA GLU A 93 -1.11 12.50 5.26
C GLU A 93 -1.40 11.19 6.02
N GLY A 94 -2.45 10.46 5.64
CA GLY A 94 -2.81 9.17 6.24
C GLY A 94 -1.73 8.11 6.04
N LYS A 95 -1.06 8.08 4.87
CA LYS A 95 0.07 7.18 4.64
C LYS A 95 1.24 7.51 5.56
N ARG A 96 1.58 8.77 5.70
CA ARG A 96 2.64 9.22 6.60
C ARG A 96 2.32 8.87 8.06
N ALA A 97 1.10 9.17 8.52
CA ALA A 97 0.66 8.87 9.88
C ALA A 97 0.75 7.37 10.19
N PHE A 98 0.30 6.51 9.26
CA PHE A 98 0.45 5.06 9.40
C PHE A 98 1.91 4.64 9.56
N LEU A 99 2.82 5.19 8.76
CA LEU A 99 4.25 4.86 8.86
C LEU A 99 4.84 5.26 10.21
N GLU A 100 4.52 6.46 10.70
CA GLU A 100 4.99 6.95 12.01
C GLU A 100 4.54 6.04 13.15
N GLU A 101 3.29 5.59 13.11
CA GLU A 101 2.73 4.65 14.10
C GLU A 101 3.34 3.26 13.96
N TRP A 102 3.29 2.68 12.76
CA TRP A 102 3.74 1.30 12.51
C TRP A 102 5.23 1.10 12.80
N THR A 103 6.07 2.09 12.48
CA THR A 103 7.51 2.04 12.74
C THR A 103 7.89 2.47 14.16
N ALA A 104 6.92 2.88 14.99
CA ALA A 104 7.16 3.50 16.30
C ALA A 104 8.17 4.67 16.22
N GLY A 105 8.11 5.44 15.13
CA GLY A 105 9.01 6.57 14.86
C GLY A 105 10.37 6.21 14.26
N ALA A 106 10.65 4.94 13.97
CA ALA A 106 11.92 4.51 13.36
C ALA A 106 12.00 4.78 11.84
N LEU A 107 11.51 5.95 11.40
CA LEU A 107 11.43 6.32 9.98
C LEU A 107 12.82 6.38 9.31
N ALA A 108 13.88 6.76 10.04
CA ALA A 108 15.23 6.84 9.48
C ALA A 108 15.79 5.49 8.99
N SER A 109 15.30 4.37 9.53
CA SER A 109 15.66 3.01 9.12
C SER A 109 14.59 2.31 8.28
N THR A 110 13.60 3.06 7.83
CA THR A 110 12.48 2.55 7.03
C THR A 110 12.73 2.78 5.54
N LEU A 111 12.48 1.75 4.73
CA LEU A 111 12.36 1.87 3.27
C LEU A 111 10.89 2.01 2.91
N TYR A 112 10.57 3.04 2.13
CA TYR A 112 9.26 3.21 1.53
C TYR A 112 9.38 3.24 0.01
N THR A 113 8.48 2.54 -0.68
CA THR A 113 8.35 2.61 -2.14
C THR A 113 6.95 3.07 -2.53
N GLY A 114 6.85 4.02 -3.44
CA GLY A 114 5.60 4.57 -3.96
C GLY A 114 5.76 5.07 -5.37
N ASP A 115 4.67 5.27 -6.08
CA ASP A 115 4.65 5.61 -7.52
C ASP A 115 3.87 6.89 -7.86
N GLY A 116 3.23 7.51 -6.89
CA GLY A 116 2.31 8.62 -7.12
C GLY A 116 2.51 9.83 -6.23
N ALA A 117 1.82 10.91 -6.60
CA ALA A 117 1.82 12.14 -5.79
C ALA A 117 1.27 11.93 -4.37
N ASN A 118 0.43 10.91 -4.19
CA ASN A 118 -0.11 10.51 -2.88
C ASN A 118 0.90 9.80 -1.98
N ASP A 119 2.12 9.55 -2.48
CA ASP A 119 3.22 8.92 -1.74
C ASP A 119 4.28 9.92 -1.28
N LEU A 120 4.23 11.17 -1.76
CA LEU A 120 5.30 12.14 -1.56
C LEU A 120 5.59 12.44 -0.08
N ASP A 121 4.56 12.56 0.76
CA ASP A 121 4.74 12.85 2.19
C ASP A 121 5.38 11.64 2.91
N ALA A 122 5.01 10.42 2.54
CA ALA A 122 5.59 9.19 3.05
C ALA A 122 7.05 9.04 2.58
N LEU A 123 7.32 9.26 1.28
CA LEU A 123 8.66 9.22 0.71
C LEU A 123 9.60 10.24 1.35
N ALA A 124 9.09 11.45 1.65
CA ALA A 124 9.88 12.50 2.28
C ALA A 124 10.16 12.24 3.77
N ALA A 125 9.37 11.41 4.43
CA ALA A 125 9.47 11.13 5.86
C ALA A 125 10.48 10.03 6.21
N VAL A 126 10.76 9.11 5.28
CA VAL A 126 11.60 7.91 5.55
C VAL A 126 13.07 8.14 5.24
N GLY A 127 13.94 7.35 5.87
CA GLY A 127 15.38 7.41 5.60
C GLY A 127 15.79 6.81 4.25
N HIS A 128 14.97 5.90 3.70
CA HIS A 128 15.21 5.26 2.41
C HIS A 128 13.95 5.35 1.54
N ALA A 129 13.95 6.28 0.60
CA ALA A 129 12.83 6.52 -0.29
C ALA A 129 13.11 5.98 -1.70
N LEU A 130 12.14 5.28 -2.27
CA LEU A 130 12.22 4.73 -3.61
C LEU A 130 10.97 5.11 -4.41
N PHE A 131 11.14 6.03 -5.35
CA PHE A 131 10.06 6.40 -6.25
C PHE A 131 10.00 5.40 -7.42
N TYR A 132 8.94 4.58 -7.43
CA TYR A 132 8.74 3.58 -8.47
C TYR A 132 8.17 4.23 -9.73
N THR A 133 8.80 3.97 -10.87
CA THR A 133 8.29 4.39 -12.18
C THR A 133 8.20 3.19 -13.12
N ALA A 134 7.39 3.29 -14.18
CA ALA A 134 7.30 2.26 -15.22
C ALA A 134 8.65 1.94 -15.91
N GLN A 135 9.63 2.84 -15.79
CA GLN A 135 10.98 2.65 -16.32
C GLN A 135 11.81 1.61 -15.55
N HIS A 136 11.42 1.26 -14.33
CA HIS A 136 12.15 0.29 -13.50
C HIS A 136 11.96 -1.18 -13.93
N GLY A 137 11.18 -1.48 -14.95
CA GLY A 137 10.97 -2.86 -15.41
C GLY A 137 10.27 -3.76 -14.39
N GLY A 138 9.39 -3.17 -13.57
CA GLY A 138 8.69 -3.86 -12.50
C GLY A 138 9.51 -3.95 -11.20
N LEU A 139 8.97 -4.64 -10.21
CA LEU A 139 9.60 -4.79 -8.88
C LEU A 139 10.98 -5.46 -8.97
N ARG A 140 11.18 -6.33 -9.94
CA ARG A 140 12.46 -7.02 -10.17
C ARG A 140 13.59 -6.04 -10.51
N GLY A 141 13.31 -5.04 -11.36
CA GLY A 141 14.27 -3.99 -11.68
C GLY A 141 14.55 -3.10 -10.46
N LEU A 142 13.52 -2.83 -9.67
CA LEU A 142 13.64 -2.09 -8.42
C LEU A 142 14.53 -2.82 -7.40
N VAL A 143 14.28 -4.11 -7.17
CA VAL A 143 15.08 -4.95 -6.28
C VAL A 143 16.52 -5.03 -6.78
N HIS A 144 16.73 -5.16 -8.08
CA HIS A 144 18.07 -5.15 -8.66
C HIS A 144 18.80 -3.82 -8.38
N GLN A 145 18.13 -2.69 -8.47
CA GLN A 145 18.70 -1.39 -8.13
C GLN A 145 19.03 -1.28 -6.64
N ILE A 146 18.14 -1.77 -5.77
CA ILE A 146 18.37 -1.81 -4.31
C ILE A 146 19.59 -2.68 -3.97
N LEU A 147 19.76 -3.80 -4.64
CA LEU A 147 20.85 -4.75 -4.38
C LEU A 147 22.16 -4.40 -5.11
N SER A 148 22.13 -3.53 -6.11
CA SER A 148 23.30 -3.20 -6.95
C SER A 148 24.24 -2.13 -6.37
N ALA A 149 24.24 -1.88 -5.07
CA ALA A 149 25.23 -1.12 -4.31
C ALA A 149 25.25 0.41 -4.47
N ASP A 150 24.40 1.00 -5.31
CA ASP A 150 24.34 2.46 -5.46
C ASP A 150 23.41 3.15 -4.45
N LEU A 151 22.79 2.37 -3.57
CA LEU A 151 22.03 2.87 -2.43
C LEU A 151 22.86 2.76 -1.15
N PRO A 152 22.81 3.77 -0.26
CA PRO A 152 23.40 3.65 1.06
C PRO A 152 22.84 2.41 1.76
N PRO A 153 23.61 1.72 2.63
CA PRO A 153 23.17 0.51 3.28
C PRO A 153 21.83 0.74 3.99
N LEU A 154 20.85 -0.13 3.71
CA LEU A 154 19.48 -0.07 4.27
C LEU A 154 19.46 -0.15 5.81
N PHE A 155 20.60 -0.53 6.41
CA PHE A 155 20.78 -0.57 7.87
C PHE A 155 22.10 0.08 8.24
N PRO A 156 22.16 0.90 9.30
CA PRO A 156 23.42 1.35 9.82
C PRO A 156 24.21 0.10 10.23
N THR A 157 25.37 -0.10 9.60
CA THR A 157 26.35 -1.08 10.09
C THR A 157 26.78 -0.63 11.47
N THR A 158 26.16 -1.21 12.51
CA THR A 158 26.68 -1.10 13.87
C THR A 158 28.09 -1.71 13.87
N ARG A 159 29.10 -0.85 14.01
CA ARG A 159 30.45 -1.24 14.40
C ARG A 159 30.46 -1.48 15.90
#